data_d247e99ac13d2f2292b89d599ef4da80
#
_entry.id   d247e99ac13d2f2292b89d599ef4da80
#
_cell.length_a   1.000
_cell.length_b   1.000
_cell.length_c   1.000
_cell.angle_alpha   90.00
_cell.angle_beta   90.00
_cell.angle_gamma   90.00
#
_symmetry.space_group_name_H-M   'P 1'
#
loop_
_entity.id
_entity.type
_entity.pdbx_description
1 polymer ?
#
loop_
_entity_poly.entity_id
_entity_poly.type
_entity_poly.pdbx_seq_one_letter_code
_entity_poly.pdbx_strand_id
1 'polypeptide(L)'
;PLTKATLQLRPGEIAATLREALRIAMSEPLGPVHLDLPEDVALAQVSEPVPEADAGSPDYAGVSAASQSDIARAGELLRAAKRPVAVIGTSAMRMRRPGLLAEFLARHPMPVATTTMAKGMVDEDHPMSVGCIERSMRKMQRSFIAGADLIVALGYDTIEVEYEAWTGKVPVLHVGIE
;
A
#
# COMPACT_ATOMS: atom_id res chain seq x y z
N PRO A 1 -1.65 -14.21 -15.15
CA PRO A 1 -2.32 -14.95 -14.06
C PRO A 1 -2.90 -13.95 -13.07
N LEU A 2 -4.10 -14.26 -12.55
CA LEU A 2 -4.78 -13.40 -11.58
C LEU A 2 -4.34 -13.68 -10.13
N THR A 3 -3.63 -14.80 -9.93
CA THR A 3 -3.22 -15.26 -8.60
C THR A 3 -1.71 -15.40 -8.51
N LYS A 4 -1.15 -15.17 -7.32
CA LYS A 4 0.29 -15.36 -7.04
C LYS A 4 0.70 -16.84 -7.09
N ALA A 5 -0.19 -17.72 -6.65
CA ALA A 5 -0.03 -19.17 -6.68
C ALA A 5 -1.37 -19.89 -6.78
N THR A 6 -1.32 -21.14 -7.20
CA THR A 6 -2.44 -22.09 -7.11
C THR A 6 -1.92 -23.30 -6.34
N LEU A 7 -2.58 -23.65 -5.23
CA LEU A 7 -2.23 -24.78 -4.38
C LEU A 7 -3.43 -25.70 -4.25
N GLN A 8 -3.18 -27.00 -4.25
CA GLN A 8 -4.21 -28.01 -4.04
C GLN A 8 -4.13 -28.57 -2.60
N LEU A 9 -5.26 -28.61 -1.93
CA LEU A 9 -5.37 -29.20 -0.60
C LEU A 9 -5.30 -30.73 -0.68
N ARG A 10 -4.57 -31.34 0.25
CA ARG A 10 -4.39 -32.79 0.35
C ARG A 10 -4.62 -33.27 1.78
N PRO A 11 -5.15 -34.48 1.98
CA PRO A 11 -5.27 -35.06 3.30
C PRO A 11 -3.90 -35.11 4.00
N GLY A 12 -3.85 -34.72 5.27
CA GLY A 12 -2.62 -34.70 6.06
C GLY A 12 -1.75 -33.44 5.89
N GLU A 13 -2.10 -32.54 4.96
CA GLU A 13 -1.31 -31.32 4.64
C GLU A 13 -2.17 -30.05 4.62
N ILE A 14 -3.44 -30.12 5.03
CA ILE A 14 -4.39 -29.00 4.90
C ILE A 14 -3.88 -27.75 5.63
N ALA A 15 -3.51 -27.91 6.90
CA ALA A 15 -3.05 -26.81 7.72
C ALA A 15 -1.74 -26.18 7.21
N ALA A 16 -0.81 -27.01 6.76
CA ALA A 16 0.46 -26.55 6.19
C ALA A 16 0.23 -25.78 4.90
N THR A 17 -0.62 -26.31 4.00
CA THR A 17 -0.96 -25.66 2.72
C THR A 17 -1.69 -24.33 2.93
N LEU A 18 -2.60 -24.23 3.91
CA LEU A 18 -3.28 -22.99 4.25
C LEU A 18 -2.30 -21.93 4.78
N ARG A 19 -1.37 -22.30 5.66
CA ARG A 19 -0.35 -21.37 6.15
C ARG A 19 0.54 -20.86 5.01
N GLU A 20 0.96 -21.75 4.13
CA GLU A 20 1.76 -21.37 2.97
C GLU A 20 0.97 -20.45 2.03
N ALA A 21 -0.31 -20.72 1.78
CA ALA A 21 -1.18 -19.85 1.00
C ALA A 21 -1.27 -18.45 1.59
N LEU A 22 -1.47 -18.35 2.91
CA LEU A 22 -1.53 -17.08 3.64
C LEU A 22 -0.18 -16.36 3.57
N ARG A 23 0.92 -17.07 3.79
CA ARG A 23 2.27 -16.51 3.68
C ARG A 23 2.52 -15.91 2.29
N ILE A 24 2.16 -16.63 1.23
CA ILE A 24 2.29 -16.15 -0.16
C ILE A 24 1.38 -14.93 -0.40
N ALA A 25 0.11 -15.01 0.02
CA ALA A 25 -0.84 -13.92 -0.17
C ALA A 25 -0.41 -12.62 0.52
N MET A 26 0.19 -12.75 1.70
CA MET A 26 0.60 -11.62 2.55
C MET A 26 2.05 -11.18 2.34
N SER A 27 2.84 -11.86 1.50
CA SER A 27 4.14 -11.35 1.08
C SER A 27 3.98 -10.22 0.04
N GLU A 28 4.86 -9.24 0.07
CA GLU A 28 4.81 -8.13 -0.91
C GLU A 28 5.27 -8.58 -2.33
N PRO A 29 4.63 -8.08 -3.38
CA PRO A 29 3.38 -7.34 -3.37
C PRO A 29 2.21 -8.24 -2.95
N LEU A 30 1.28 -7.73 -2.14
CA LEU A 30 0.11 -8.51 -1.71
C LEU A 30 -0.69 -8.99 -2.91
N GLY A 31 -1.27 -10.18 -2.80
CA GLY A 31 -2.10 -10.68 -3.88
C GLY A 31 -2.81 -12.00 -3.54
N PRO A 32 -3.83 -12.37 -4.31
CA PRO A 32 -4.63 -13.55 -4.04
C PRO A 32 -3.85 -14.84 -4.33
N VAL A 33 -4.19 -15.88 -3.57
CA VAL A 33 -3.77 -17.27 -3.81
C VAL A 33 -5.04 -18.10 -4.04
N HIS A 34 -5.01 -18.92 -5.07
CA HIS A 34 -6.08 -19.85 -5.35
C HIS A 34 -5.81 -21.18 -4.61
N LEU A 35 -6.82 -21.65 -3.89
CA LEU A 35 -6.82 -22.96 -3.22
C LEU A 35 -7.85 -23.86 -3.93
N ASP A 36 -7.39 -24.99 -4.41
CA ASP A 36 -8.24 -26.05 -4.93
C ASP A 36 -8.54 -27.05 -3.82
N LEU A 37 -9.83 -27.25 -3.54
CA LEU A 37 -10.33 -28.22 -2.55
C LEU A 37 -11.10 -29.32 -3.29
N PRO A 38 -10.48 -30.48 -3.60
CA PRO A 38 -11.17 -31.61 -4.19
C PRO A 38 -12.29 -32.11 -3.29
N GLU A 39 -13.39 -32.58 -3.87
CA GLU A 39 -14.57 -33.02 -3.13
C GLU A 39 -14.27 -34.20 -2.19
N ASP A 40 -13.46 -35.14 -2.62
CA ASP A 40 -13.02 -36.27 -1.83
C ASP A 40 -12.22 -35.84 -0.59
N VAL A 41 -11.38 -34.80 -0.73
CA VAL A 41 -10.66 -34.19 0.39
C VAL A 41 -11.62 -33.48 1.35
N ALA A 42 -12.59 -32.76 0.79
CA ALA A 42 -13.60 -32.04 1.60
C ALA A 42 -14.48 -32.99 2.42
N LEU A 43 -14.74 -34.19 1.91
CA LEU A 43 -15.54 -35.21 2.58
C LEU A 43 -14.74 -36.15 3.49
N ALA A 44 -13.41 -36.11 3.42
CA ALA A 44 -12.54 -36.94 4.23
C ALA A 44 -12.62 -36.54 5.73
N GLN A 45 -12.45 -37.53 6.61
CA GLN A 45 -12.30 -37.26 8.02
C GLN A 45 -10.97 -36.58 8.32
N VAL A 46 -11.00 -35.55 9.15
CA VAL A 46 -9.79 -34.81 9.57
C VAL A 46 -8.95 -35.74 10.45
N SER A 47 -7.73 -36.00 10.02
CA SER A 47 -6.72 -36.76 10.76
C SER A 47 -5.62 -35.87 11.34
N GLU A 48 -5.63 -34.60 11.04
CA GLU A 48 -4.63 -33.65 11.49
C GLU A 48 -5.07 -32.95 12.79
N PRO A 49 -4.13 -32.67 13.71
CA PRO A 49 -4.44 -31.78 14.82
C PRO A 49 -4.79 -30.41 14.28
N VAL A 50 -5.87 -29.80 14.78
CA VAL A 50 -6.19 -28.40 14.48
C VAL A 50 -5.09 -27.54 15.11
N PRO A 51 -4.27 -26.85 14.29
CA PRO A 51 -3.22 -26.02 14.84
C PRO A 51 -3.83 -24.82 15.56
N GLU A 52 -3.17 -24.37 16.62
CA GLU A 52 -3.52 -23.08 17.23
C GLU A 52 -3.47 -21.97 16.18
N ALA A 53 -4.44 -21.06 16.27
CA ALA A 53 -4.52 -19.92 15.36
C ALA A 53 -3.28 -19.02 15.57
N ASP A 54 -2.31 -19.16 14.71
CA ASP A 54 -1.25 -18.19 14.60
C ASP A 54 -1.81 -17.01 13.80
N ALA A 55 -2.17 -15.95 14.51
CA ALA A 55 -2.53 -14.68 13.89
C ALA A 55 -1.25 -14.04 13.31
N GLY A 56 -0.73 -14.66 12.26
CA GLY A 56 0.49 -14.21 11.60
C GLY A 56 0.41 -12.73 11.26
N SER A 57 1.29 -11.94 11.84
CA SER A 57 1.51 -10.57 11.38
C SER A 57 2.02 -10.62 9.93
N PRO A 58 1.66 -9.64 9.08
CA PRO A 58 2.21 -9.56 7.73
C PRO A 58 3.73 -9.71 7.76
N ASP A 59 4.26 -10.61 6.94
CA ASP A 59 5.70 -10.81 6.84
C ASP A 59 6.34 -9.70 6.02
N TYR A 60 6.93 -8.74 6.71
CA TYR A 60 7.74 -7.67 6.10
C TYR A 60 9.22 -8.05 5.99
N ALA A 61 9.59 -9.31 6.17
CA ALA A 61 10.99 -9.73 6.16
C ALA A 61 11.68 -9.49 4.81
N GLY A 62 10.92 -9.40 3.71
CA GLY A 62 11.42 -9.09 2.38
C GLY A 62 11.54 -7.60 2.05
N VAL A 63 11.06 -6.71 2.93
CA VAL A 63 11.06 -5.26 2.67
C VAL A 63 12.36 -4.64 3.14
N SER A 64 13.17 -4.19 2.20
CA SER A 64 14.41 -3.46 2.49
C SER A 64 14.14 -2.02 2.91
N ALA A 65 14.89 -1.52 3.88
CA ALA A 65 14.92 -0.10 4.16
C ALA A 65 15.55 0.67 2.98
N ALA A 66 15.09 1.89 2.73
CA ALA A 66 15.70 2.76 1.74
C ALA A 66 17.19 3.01 2.07
N SER A 67 18.02 3.14 1.04
CA SER A 67 19.43 3.45 1.24
C SER A 67 19.65 4.84 1.85
N GLN A 68 20.76 5.05 2.53
CA GLN A 68 21.08 6.37 3.08
C GLN A 68 21.23 7.43 1.99
N SER A 69 21.69 7.04 0.79
CA SER A 69 21.78 7.93 -0.37
C SER A 69 20.40 8.34 -0.87
N ASP A 70 19.43 7.43 -0.91
CA ASP A 70 18.05 7.73 -1.32
C ASP A 70 17.36 8.63 -0.30
N ILE A 71 17.57 8.37 0.99
CA ILE A 71 17.05 9.22 2.07
C ILE A 71 17.65 10.64 1.97
N ALA A 72 18.95 10.78 1.73
CA ALA A 72 19.59 12.07 1.57
C ALA A 72 19.02 12.83 0.36
N ARG A 73 18.87 12.14 -0.78
CA ARG A 73 18.28 12.70 -2.01
C ARG A 73 16.83 13.11 -1.81
N ALA A 74 16.02 12.30 -1.13
CA ALA A 74 14.65 12.65 -0.77
C ALA A 74 14.59 13.94 0.06
N GLY A 75 15.49 14.05 1.05
CA GLY A 75 15.62 15.26 1.87
C GLY A 75 16.03 16.49 1.07
N GLU A 76 16.88 16.36 0.06
CA GLU A 76 17.25 17.45 -0.86
C GLU A 76 16.07 17.90 -1.69
N LEU A 77 15.31 16.96 -2.28
CA LEU A 77 14.12 17.26 -3.05
C LEU A 77 13.07 18.00 -2.24
N LEU A 78 12.80 17.51 -1.01
CA LEU A 78 11.85 18.16 -0.09
C LEU A 78 12.27 19.58 0.28
N ARG A 79 13.56 19.81 0.56
CA ARG A 79 14.06 21.15 0.90
C ARG A 79 14.06 22.12 -0.27
N ALA A 80 14.24 21.62 -1.48
CA ALA A 80 14.25 22.44 -2.69
C ALA A 80 12.84 22.81 -3.16
N ALA A 81 11.85 21.98 -2.86
CA ALA A 81 10.47 22.19 -3.27
C ALA A 81 9.87 23.43 -2.60
N LYS A 82 9.18 24.24 -3.39
CA LYS A 82 8.47 25.45 -2.93
C LYS A 82 6.95 25.22 -2.83
N ARG A 83 6.44 24.28 -3.59
CA ARG A 83 5.02 23.92 -3.64
C ARG A 83 4.85 22.39 -3.68
N PRO A 84 5.35 21.67 -2.67
CA PRO A 84 5.16 20.23 -2.59
C PRO A 84 3.70 19.90 -2.30
N VAL A 85 3.25 18.74 -2.80
CA VAL A 85 1.93 18.16 -2.48
C VAL A 85 2.14 16.71 -2.08
N ALA A 86 1.61 16.29 -0.93
CA ALA A 86 1.61 14.90 -0.52
C ALA A 86 0.40 14.16 -1.10
N VAL A 87 0.62 12.91 -1.50
CA VAL A 87 -0.43 11.98 -1.92
C VAL A 87 -0.26 10.69 -1.13
N ILE A 88 -1.26 10.36 -0.34
CA ILE A 88 -1.26 9.16 0.52
C ILE A 88 -2.01 8.05 -0.18
N GLY A 89 -1.36 6.92 -0.37
CA GLY A 89 -1.94 5.75 -1.00
C GLY A 89 -2.18 4.60 -0.02
N THR A 90 -2.78 3.54 -0.52
CA THR A 90 -3.29 2.40 0.27
C THR A 90 -2.21 1.67 1.06
N SER A 91 -0.99 1.58 0.55
CA SER A 91 0.12 0.91 1.26
C SER A 91 0.50 1.63 2.55
N ALA A 92 0.20 2.93 2.69
CA ALA A 92 0.40 3.66 3.93
C ALA A 92 -0.48 3.14 5.08
N MET A 93 -1.64 2.54 4.79
CA MET A 93 -2.53 1.94 5.80
C MET A 93 -1.88 0.78 6.56
N ARG A 94 -0.83 0.20 5.99
CA ARG A 94 -0.10 -0.94 6.57
C ARG A 94 1.15 -0.53 7.33
N MET A 95 1.32 0.77 7.58
CA MET A 95 2.46 1.29 8.37
C MET A 95 2.44 0.69 9.78
N ARG A 96 3.58 0.18 10.24
CA ARG A 96 3.74 -0.32 11.62
C ARG A 96 3.56 0.78 12.67
N ARG A 97 3.85 2.01 12.30
CA ARG A 97 3.76 3.19 13.17
C ARG A 97 2.98 4.29 12.45
N PRO A 98 1.64 4.23 12.45
CA PRO A 98 0.81 5.18 11.70
C PRO A 98 1.01 6.64 12.16
N GLY A 99 1.40 6.88 13.41
CA GLY A 99 1.72 8.21 13.91
C GLY A 99 2.86 8.93 13.18
N LEU A 100 3.77 8.18 12.51
CA LEU A 100 4.85 8.78 11.73
C LEU A 100 4.35 9.61 10.55
N LEU A 101 3.21 9.27 9.98
CA LEU A 101 2.60 10.07 8.90
C LEU A 101 2.19 11.45 9.41
N ALA A 102 1.49 11.49 10.54
CA ALA A 102 1.09 12.74 11.17
C ALA A 102 2.32 13.59 11.59
N GLU A 103 3.34 12.94 12.16
CA GLU A 103 4.59 13.63 12.51
C GLU A 103 5.30 14.20 11.28
N PHE A 104 5.33 13.45 10.19
CA PHE A 104 5.94 13.88 8.93
C PHE A 104 5.20 15.10 8.37
N LEU A 105 3.88 15.07 8.30
CA LEU A 105 3.07 16.19 7.79
C LEU A 105 3.15 17.42 8.71
N ALA A 106 3.29 17.23 10.01
CA ALA A 106 3.50 18.33 10.96
C ALA A 106 4.87 19.00 10.78
N ARG A 107 5.92 18.21 10.48
CA ARG A 107 7.28 18.74 10.23
C ARG A 107 7.45 19.35 8.85
N HIS A 108 6.68 18.87 7.88
CA HIS A 108 6.71 19.30 6.49
C HIS A 108 5.31 19.72 6.05
N PRO A 109 4.80 20.88 6.50
CA PRO A 109 3.46 21.34 6.15
C PRO A 109 3.33 21.50 4.64
N MET A 110 2.45 20.72 4.04
CA MET A 110 2.13 20.78 2.63
C MET A 110 0.70 20.30 2.38
N PRO A 111 0.04 20.74 1.32
CA PRO A 111 -1.25 20.18 0.94
C PRO A 111 -1.18 18.66 0.82
N VAL A 112 -2.21 17.98 1.32
CA VAL A 112 -2.27 16.52 1.34
C VAL A 112 -3.57 16.02 0.72
N ALA A 113 -3.43 15.11 -0.24
CA ALA A 113 -4.54 14.36 -0.81
C ALA A 113 -4.42 12.87 -0.44
N THR A 114 -5.52 12.17 -0.42
CA THR A 114 -5.55 10.71 -0.29
C THR A 114 -6.05 10.08 -1.58
N THR A 115 -5.68 8.83 -1.83
CA THR A 115 -6.42 8.00 -2.79
C THR A 115 -7.74 7.55 -2.17
N THR A 116 -8.65 7.04 -2.98
CA THR A 116 -9.95 6.50 -2.50
C THR A 116 -9.75 5.41 -1.46
N MET A 117 -8.75 4.56 -1.65
CA MET A 117 -8.46 3.45 -0.71
C MET A 117 -7.80 3.92 0.58
N ALA A 118 -7.09 5.05 0.55
CA ALA A 118 -6.42 5.63 1.72
C ALA A 118 -7.25 6.71 2.43
N LYS A 119 -8.51 6.89 2.02
CA LYS A 119 -9.42 7.86 2.65
C LYS A 119 -9.54 7.57 4.15
N GLY A 120 -9.42 8.62 4.98
CA GLY A 120 -9.40 8.52 6.44
C GLY A 120 -7.99 8.39 7.06
N MET A 121 -6.93 8.25 6.25
CA MET A 121 -5.55 8.28 6.76
C MET A 121 -5.11 9.67 7.23
N VAL A 122 -5.73 10.69 6.69
CA VAL A 122 -5.58 12.09 7.10
C VAL A 122 -6.98 12.63 7.37
N ASP A 123 -7.12 13.41 8.43
CA ASP A 123 -8.36 14.08 8.76
C ASP A 123 -8.77 15.01 7.60
N GLU A 124 -9.98 14.85 7.09
CA GLU A 124 -10.48 15.66 5.98
C GLU A 124 -10.73 17.12 6.39
N ASP A 125 -10.94 17.37 7.70
CA ASP A 125 -11.07 18.73 8.26
C ASP A 125 -9.69 19.37 8.52
N HIS A 126 -8.59 18.65 8.29
CA HIS A 126 -7.27 19.23 8.40
C HIS A 126 -7.08 20.37 7.40
N PRO A 127 -6.59 21.56 7.82
CA PRO A 127 -6.53 22.76 6.97
C PRO A 127 -5.68 22.58 5.69
N MET A 128 -4.79 21.59 5.65
CA MET A 128 -3.98 21.26 4.48
C MET A 128 -4.60 20.12 3.65
N SER A 129 -5.75 19.57 4.04
CA SER A 129 -6.41 18.52 3.26
C SER A 129 -7.00 19.10 1.98
N VAL A 130 -6.68 18.50 0.85
CA VAL A 130 -7.27 18.80 -0.45
C VAL A 130 -8.24 17.72 -0.91
N GLY A 131 -8.57 16.81 0.00
CA GLY A 131 -9.54 15.75 -0.21
C GLY A 131 -8.97 14.52 -0.91
N CYS A 132 -9.85 13.74 -1.50
CA CYS A 132 -9.53 12.46 -2.13
C CYS A 132 -9.32 12.63 -3.65
N ILE A 133 -8.24 12.08 -4.18
CA ILE A 133 -8.02 12.01 -5.64
C ILE A 133 -8.92 10.92 -6.20
N GLU A 134 -9.96 11.33 -6.92
CA GLU A 134 -10.94 10.42 -7.49
C GLU A 134 -11.45 10.91 -8.86
N ARG A 135 -12.36 10.14 -9.45
CA ARG A 135 -12.93 10.44 -10.78
C ARG A 135 -13.77 11.72 -10.83
N SER A 136 -14.57 11.98 -9.81
CA SER A 136 -15.63 13.00 -9.85
C SER A 136 -15.08 14.43 -9.84
N MET A 137 -13.97 14.69 -9.15
CA MET A 137 -13.35 16.02 -9.08
C MET A 137 -12.04 16.13 -9.88
N ARG A 138 -11.87 15.26 -10.84
CA ARG A 138 -10.64 15.06 -11.63
C ARG A 138 -10.01 16.35 -12.16
N LYS A 139 -10.79 17.24 -12.75
CA LYS A 139 -10.26 18.47 -13.33
C LYS A 139 -9.66 19.41 -12.29
N MET A 140 -10.34 19.60 -11.18
CA MET A 140 -9.92 20.52 -10.12
C MET A 140 -8.65 20.01 -9.44
N GLN A 141 -8.64 18.76 -9.05
CA GLN A 141 -7.50 18.12 -8.39
C GLN A 141 -6.27 18.07 -9.27
N ARG A 142 -6.43 17.73 -10.56
CA ARG A 142 -5.32 17.75 -11.53
C ARG A 142 -4.75 19.14 -11.74
N SER A 143 -5.62 20.15 -11.84
CA SER A 143 -5.19 21.53 -11.96
C SER A 143 -4.38 21.96 -10.72
N PHE A 144 -4.81 21.54 -9.54
CA PHE A 144 -4.11 21.82 -8.29
C PHE A 144 -2.74 21.13 -8.28
N ILE A 145 -2.69 19.84 -8.55
CA ILE A 145 -1.45 19.04 -8.55
C ILE A 145 -0.49 19.53 -9.65
N ALA A 146 -0.99 19.90 -10.83
CA ALA A 146 -0.17 20.44 -11.90
C ALA A 146 0.54 21.75 -11.52
N GLY A 147 0.04 22.47 -10.51
CA GLY A 147 0.69 23.64 -9.93
C GLY A 147 1.81 23.32 -8.93
N ALA A 148 1.98 22.07 -8.53
CA ALA A 148 3.05 21.64 -7.64
C ALA A 148 4.40 21.58 -8.36
N ASP A 149 5.49 21.65 -7.61
CA ASP A 149 6.85 21.42 -8.10
C ASP A 149 7.45 20.10 -7.60
N LEU A 150 6.76 19.43 -6.68
CA LEU A 150 7.08 18.09 -6.19
C LEU A 150 5.80 17.39 -5.71
N ILE A 151 5.60 16.16 -6.13
CA ILE A 151 4.63 15.25 -5.55
C ILE A 151 5.37 14.31 -4.61
N VAL A 152 4.91 14.22 -3.36
CA VAL A 152 5.41 13.28 -2.35
C VAL A 152 4.39 12.16 -2.21
N ALA A 153 4.60 11.08 -2.93
CA ALA A 153 3.73 9.91 -2.93
C ALA A 153 4.15 8.96 -1.80
N LEU A 154 3.30 8.82 -0.78
CA LEU A 154 3.55 7.99 0.39
C LEU A 154 2.63 6.77 0.39
N GLY A 155 3.21 5.58 0.20
CA GLY A 155 2.45 4.34 0.11
C GLY A 155 1.47 4.29 -1.06
N TYR A 156 1.74 5.04 -2.11
CA TYR A 156 0.91 5.08 -3.31
C TYR A 156 1.21 3.85 -4.18
N ASP A 157 0.15 3.18 -4.63
CA ASP A 157 0.24 2.13 -5.64
C ASP A 157 -0.29 2.67 -6.97
N THR A 158 0.42 2.41 -8.05
CA THR A 158 0.10 2.90 -9.39
C THR A 158 -1.24 2.42 -9.92
N ILE A 159 -1.80 1.35 -9.35
CA ILE A 159 -3.12 0.83 -9.72
C ILE A 159 -4.29 1.57 -9.06
N GLU A 160 -4.04 2.39 -8.04
CA GLU A 160 -5.10 3.04 -7.26
C GLU A 160 -5.80 4.17 -8.00
N VAL A 161 -5.07 4.88 -8.85
CA VAL A 161 -5.63 5.97 -9.66
C VAL A 161 -5.50 5.60 -11.13
N GLU A 162 -6.66 5.39 -11.75
CA GLU A 162 -6.75 4.82 -13.10
C GLU A 162 -5.89 5.51 -14.17
N TYR A 163 -5.40 4.67 -15.06
CA TYR A 163 -4.91 4.80 -16.45
C TYR A 163 -4.41 6.15 -16.97
N GLU A 164 -4.71 7.25 -16.36
CA GLU A 164 -4.30 8.56 -16.81
C GLU A 164 -3.20 9.13 -15.92
N ALA A 165 -2.15 9.61 -16.53
CA ALA A 165 -1.06 10.30 -15.84
C ALA A 165 -1.57 11.53 -15.07
N TRP A 166 -1.99 11.34 -13.82
CA TRP A 166 -2.45 12.42 -12.93
C TRP A 166 -1.31 13.32 -12.45
N THR A 167 -0.08 12.81 -12.47
CA THR A 167 1.12 13.54 -12.07
C THR A 167 1.59 14.55 -13.13
N GLY A 168 1.17 14.38 -14.38
CA GLY A 168 1.63 15.20 -15.47
C GLY A 168 3.15 15.15 -15.65
N LYS A 169 3.81 16.34 -15.60
CA LYS A 169 5.26 16.48 -15.67
C LYS A 169 5.91 16.80 -14.32
N VAL A 170 5.13 16.79 -13.24
CA VAL A 170 5.64 17.11 -11.90
C VAL A 170 6.54 15.98 -11.41
N PRO A 171 7.73 16.27 -10.90
CA PRO A 171 8.60 15.26 -10.30
C PRO A 171 7.89 14.55 -9.13
N VAL A 172 8.10 13.25 -9.02
CA VAL A 172 7.51 12.42 -7.95
C VAL A 172 8.62 11.87 -7.06
N LEU A 173 8.53 12.14 -5.77
CA LEU A 173 9.25 11.43 -4.74
C LEU A 173 8.34 10.30 -4.23
N HIS A 174 8.62 9.08 -4.63
CA HIS A 174 7.85 7.91 -4.22
C HIS A 174 8.48 7.23 -3.01
N VAL A 175 7.69 7.03 -1.96
CA VAL A 175 8.04 6.26 -0.77
C VAL A 175 7.01 5.17 -0.61
N GLY A 176 7.39 3.96 -0.93
CA GLY A 176 6.50 2.81 -0.97
C GLY A 176 7.27 1.50 -0.77
N ILE A 177 6.53 0.42 -0.83
CA ILE A 177 7.04 -0.95 -0.83
C ILE A 177 6.96 -1.42 -2.28
N GLU A 178 8.09 -1.70 -2.90
CA GLU A 178 8.19 -2.31 -4.22
C GLU A 178 8.70 -3.75 -4.11
#